data_3ec0514c726fe264a3eb7cbf3a63ecc6
#
_entry.id   3ec0514c726fe264a3eb7cbf3a63ecc6
#
_cell.length_a   1.000
_cell.length_b   1.000
_cell.length_c   1.000
_cell.angle_alpha   90.00
_cell.angle_beta   90.00
_cell.angle_gamma   90.00
#
_symmetry.space_group_name_H-M   'P 1'
#
loop_
_entity.id
_entity.type
_entity.pdbx_description
1 polymer ?
#
loop_
_entity_poly.entity_id
_entity_poly.type
_entity_poly.pdbx_seq_one_letter_code
_entity_poly.pdbx_strand_id
1 'polypeptide(L)'
;MARLGPTPFVNCVTAPEPEAARGGRETQEIRVSKTPPAVWPLSGFGDEIDPDPAVQAAVLLALGASHIEVRSAWGTNVSELEPEQVARLKEILDEKGLKVSAVASPVGKVDVSLPVEHELARLRQIISVARGLETKYIRIFSFYRAEGRSAEDIREDVLVRMGALAALAEESGVVLLHENEKGIYGDTPQRVLDIMESVNSPALRIAWDNANFVQVGVKPYTEGYAMLRPYLEYFQVKDALATTGEVVPSGEGDGELDATIAALKADGYAGFASLEPHLASAHELGGFSGPAAFGTAARAFAALAAKNQIELV
;
A
#
# COMPACT_ATOMS: atom_id res chain seq x y z
N MET A 1 -70.64 -45.12 -70.81
CA MET A 1 -72.05 -44.63 -70.73
C MET A 1 -72.36 -44.29 -69.28
N ALA A 2 -73.03 -43.17 -69.08
CA ALA A 2 -73.78 -42.70 -67.93
C ALA A 2 -73.05 -42.04 -66.83
N ARG A 3 -73.26 -40.89 -66.79
CA ARG A 3 -74.20 -39.84 -66.30
C ARG A 3 -73.68 -39.19 -65.01
N LEU A 4 -73.45 -37.88 -65.19
CA LEU A 4 -73.23 -36.87 -64.20
C LEU A 4 -74.43 -36.71 -63.25
N GLY A 5 -74.19 -36.57 -61.96
CA GLY A 5 -75.08 -36.02 -60.94
C GLY A 5 -74.46 -34.88 -60.20
N PRO A 6 -75.23 -33.89 -59.71
CA PRO A 6 -74.74 -32.58 -59.36
C PRO A 6 -74.13 -32.43 -57.97
N THR A 7 -73.14 -31.59 -57.85
CA THR A 7 -72.48 -31.10 -56.61
C THR A 7 -73.43 -30.28 -55.76
N PRO A 8 -73.33 -30.38 -54.40
CA PRO A 8 -73.89 -29.36 -53.54
C PRO A 8 -72.78 -28.32 -53.13
N PHE A 9 -73.20 -27.08 -53.11
CA PHE A 9 -72.48 -25.93 -52.61
C PHE A 9 -72.07 -26.16 -51.13
N VAL A 10 -70.79 -25.94 -50.84
CA VAL A 10 -70.31 -25.87 -49.47
C VAL A 10 -69.93 -24.45 -49.19
N ASN A 11 -70.53 -23.87 -48.14
CA ASN A 11 -70.31 -22.51 -47.65
C ASN A 11 -68.83 -22.33 -47.24
N CYS A 12 -68.25 -21.24 -47.80
CA CYS A 12 -66.96 -20.74 -47.41
C CYS A 12 -67.11 -20.06 -46.05
N VAL A 13 -66.57 -20.66 -44.99
CA VAL A 13 -66.41 -20.04 -43.69
C VAL A 13 -65.02 -19.38 -43.71
N THR A 14 -65.02 -18.06 -43.70
CA THR A 14 -63.78 -17.25 -43.54
C THR A 14 -63.21 -17.49 -42.18
N ALA A 15 -61.99 -18.00 -42.15
CA ALA A 15 -61.17 -18.08 -40.92
C ALA A 15 -60.74 -16.67 -40.52
N PRO A 16 -60.68 -16.35 -39.19
CA PRO A 16 -60.17 -15.06 -38.73
C PRO A 16 -58.66 -14.97 -38.92
N GLU A 17 -58.19 -13.82 -39.33
CA GLU A 17 -56.77 -13.46 -39.43
C GLU A 17 -56.11 -13.58 -38.06
N PRO A 18 -54.81 -14.00 -37.96
CA PRO A 18 -54.10 -14.02 -36.69
C PRO A 18 -53.74 -12.58 -36.30
N GLU A 19 -54.22 -12.20 -35.14
CA GLU A 19 -53.86 -10.96 -34.45
C GLU A 19 -52.34 -10.86 -34.26
N ALA A 20 -51.71 -9.90 -34.89
CA ALA A 20 -50.25 -9.64 -34.76
C ALA A 20 -49.92 -9.25 -33.31
N ALA A 21 -49.40 -10.20 -32.56
CA ALA A 21 -48.82 -9.97 -31.25
C ALA A 21 -47.66 -8.95 -31.40
N ARG A 22 -47.93 -7.70 -31.08
CA ARG A 22 -46.89 -6.69 -30.87
C ARG A 22 -46.13 -7.03 -29.59
N GLY A 23 -45.17 -7.95 -29.71
CA GLY A 23 -44.15 -8.18 -28.70
C GLY A 23 -43.25 -6.97 -28.61
N GLY A 24 -43.54 -6.06 -27.70
CA GLY A 24 -42.61 -5.06 -27.27
C GLY A 24 -41.38 -5.77 -26.72
N ARG A 25 -40.25 -5.71 -27.44
CA ARG A 25 -38.95 -6.00 -26.85
C ARG A 25 -38.70 -4.90 -25.82
N GLU A 26 -39.01 -5.14 -24.55
CA GLU A 26 -38.38 -4.40 -23.45
C GLU A 26 -36.88 -4.65 -23.57
N THR A 27 -36.16 -3.68 -24.08
CA THR A 27 -34.72 -3.59 -23.89
C THR A 27 -34.50 -3.41 -22.40
N GLN A 28 -34.21 -4.51 -21.70
CA GLN A 28 -33.72 -4.49 -20.35
C GLN A 28 -32.40 -3.71 -20.38
N GLU A 29 -32.46 -2.40 -20.10
CA GLU A 29 -31.27 -1.62 -19.80
C GLU A 29 -30.60 -2.31 -18.61
N ILE A 30 -29.48 -2.96 -18.89
CA ILE A 30 -28.57 -3.45 -17.85
C ILE A 30 -28.12 -2.21 -17.11
N ARG A 31 -28.78 -1.90 -16.00
CA ARG A 31 -28.27 -0.92 -15.02
C ARG A 31 -26.98 -1.51 -14.47
N VAL A 32 -25.88 -1.19 -15.11
CA VAL A 32 -24.55 -1.36 -14.52
C VAL A 32 -24.58 -0.47 -13.27
N SER A 33 -24.75 -1.08 -12.12
CA SER A 33 -24.56 -0.43 -10.83
C SER A 33 -23.10 0.04 -10.83
N LYS A 34 -22.85 1.32 -11.14
CA LYS A 34 -21.53 1.91 -10.98
C LYS A 34 -21.33 2.10 -9.48
N THR A 35 -20.79 1.08 -8.83
CA THR A 35 -20.16 1.29 -7.52
C THR A 35 -19.16 2.42 -7.72
N PRO A 36 -19.20 3.48 -6.89
CA PRO A 36 -18.21 4.54 -7.01
C PRO A 36 -16.81 3.96 -6.93
N PRO A 37 -15.83 4.51 -7.62
CA PRO A 37 -14.45 4.03 -7.53
C PRO A 37 -13.97 4.08 -6.09
N ALA A 38 -13.15 3.11 -5.69
CA ALA A 38 -12.43 3.22 -4.43
C ALA A 38 -11.45 4.39 -4.54
N VAL A 39 -11.33 5.20 -3.48
CA VAL A 39 -10.45 6.37 -3.46
C VAL A 39 -9.32 6.11 -2.48
N TRP A 40 -8.09 6.17 -2.96
CA TRP A 40 -6.89 6.00 -2.14
C TRP A 40 -6.02 7.26 -2.17
N PRO A 41 -5.65 7.84 -1.03
CA PRO A 41 -4.70 8.94 -0.98
C PRO A 41 -3.32 8.45 -1.44
N LEU A 42 -2.78 9.11 -2.49
CA LEU A 42 -1.46 8.83 -3.02
C LEU A 42 -0.40 9.55 -2.19
N SER A 43 0.64 8.82 -1.84
CA SER A 43 1.83 9.29 -1.14
C SER A 43 3.09 8.77 -1.82
N GLY A 44 4.26 9.16 -1.32
CA GLY A 44 5.53 8.60 -1.74
C GLY A 44 6.70 9.13 -0.92
N PHE A 45 7.79 8.36 -0.93
CA PHE A 45 9.05 8.71 -0.29
C PHE A 45 9.73 9.87 -1.02
N GLY A 46 9.65 11.07 -0.44
CA GLY A 46 10.13 12.27 -1.10
C GLY A 46 11.64 12.26 -1.36
N ASP A 47 12.42 11.70 -0.45
CA ASP A 47 13.88 11.64 -0.56
C ASP A 47 14.40 10.68 -1.64
N GLU A 48 13.56 9.83 -2.19
CA GLU A 48 13.86 9.09 -3.42
C GLU A 48 13.88 9.97 -4.67
N ILE A 49 13.28 11.13 -4.59
CA ILE A 49 13.18 12.09 -5.70
C ILE A 49 14.39 13.01 -5.69
N ASP A 50 14.62 13.69 -4.56
CA ASP A 50 15.67 14.70 -4.40
C ASP A 50 15.93 14.96 -2.91
N PRO A 51 17.13 15.37 -2.48
CA PRO A 51 17.39 15.79 -1.11
C PRO A 51 16.61 17.04 -0.70
N ASP A 52 16.27 17.95 -1.63
CA ASP A 52 15.55 19.21 -1.32
C ASP A 52 14.03 18.96 -1.17
N PRO A 53 13.44 19.21 0.02
CA PRO A 53 12.01 19.05 0.27
C PRO A 53 11.11 19.86 -0.67
N ALA A 54 11.56 21.00 -1.17
CA ALA A 54 10.77 21.79 -2.12
C ALA A 54 10.66 21.08 -3.48
N VAL A 55 11.70 20.37 -3.90
CA VAL A 55 11.71 19.53 -5.11
C VAL A 55 10.88 18.27 -4.87
N GLN A 56 11.05 17.59 -3.72
CA GLN A 56 10.25 16.44 -3.31
C GLN A 56 8.75 16.73 -3.44
N ALA A 57 8.31 17.83 -2.80
CA ALA A 57 6.91 18.24 -2.80
C ALA A 57 6.41 18.62 -4.22
N ALA A 58 7.21 19.36 -4.99
CA ALA A 58 6.82 19.77 -6.33
C ALA A 58 6.61 18.58 -7.28
N VAL A 59 7.48 17.56 -7.21
CA VAL A 59 7.38 16.36 -8.05
C VAL A 59 6.20 15.50 -7.61
N LEU A 60 6.01 15.26 -6.31
CA LEU A 60 4.86 14.50 -5.80
C LEU A 60 3.53 15.12 -6.23
N LEU A 61 3.38 16.44 -6.07
CA LEU A 61 2.16 17.15 -6.52
C LEU A 61 1.96 17.05 -8.03
N ALA A 62 3.03 17.18 -8.83
CA ALA A 62 2.93 17.02 -10.28
C ALA A 62 2.51 15.60 -10.71
N LEU A 63 2.75 14.60 -9.86
CA LEU A 63 2.33 13.21 -10.06
C LEU A 63 0.93 12.91 -9.49
N GLY A 64 0.26 13.91 -8.91
CA GLY A 64 -1.09 13.80 -8.35
C GLY A 64 -1.13 13.30 -6.89
N ALA A 65 0.02 13.23 -6.21
CA ALA A 65 0.02 12.86 -4.80
C ALA A 65 -0.51 14.01 -3.92
N SER A 66 -1.30 13.67 -2.92
CA SER A 66 -1.78 14.60 -1.89
C SER A 66 -0.95 14.54 -0.61
N HIS A 67 -0.05 13.55 -0.52
CA HIS A 67 0.74 13.29 0.67
C HIS A 67 2.19 12.94 0.32
N ILE A 68 3.06 13.10 1.32
CA ILE A 68 4.47 12.68 1.31
C ILE A 68 4.73 11.74 2.48
N GLU A 69 5.51 10.68 2.27
CA GLU A 69 6.13 9.89 3.32
C GLU A 69 7.54 10.43 3.57
N VAL A 70 7.79 10.89 4.81
CA VAL A 70 9.03 11.60 5.13
C VAL A 70 10.04 10.66 5.77
N ARG A 71 11.12 10.32 5.03
CA ARG A 71 12.28 9.56 5.51
C ARG A 71 13.49 10.45 5.73
N SER A 72 13.75 11.38 4.83
CA SER A 72 14.80 12.40 5.00
C SER A 72 14.46 13.72 4.29
N ALA A 73 15.06 14.79 4.75
CA ALA A 73 14.98 16.13 4.18
C ALA A 73 16.36 16.79 4.22
N TRP A 74 16.75 17.47 3.15
CA TRP A 74 18.09 18.09 2.99
C TRP A 74 19.24 17.08 3.17
N GLY A 75 19.02 15.80 2.84
CA GLY A 75 19.98 14.72 3.02
C GLY A 75 20.14 14.25 4.47
N THR A 76 19.35 14.77 5.40
CA THR A 76 19.35 14.40 6.83
C THR A 76 18.19 13.46 7.12
N ASN A 77 18.47 12.32 7.78
CA ASN A 77 17.41 11.38 8.17
C ASN A 77 16.45 12.03 9.17
N VAL A 78 15.19 11.64 9.10
CA VAL A 78 14.12 12.18 9.96
C VAL A 78 14.40 12.00 11.46
N SER A 79 15.19 11.00 11.84
CA SER A 79 15.62 10.78 13.23
C SER A 79 16.71 11.75 13.74
N GLU A 80 17.26 12.56 12.84
CA GLU A 80 18.35 13.51 13.12
C GLU A 80 17.94 14.95 12.83
N LEU A 81 16.70 15.19 12.41
CA LEU A 81 16.19 16.54 12.17
C LEU A 81 16.00 17.28 13.50
N GLU A 82 16.59 18.48 13.57
CA GLU A 82 16.38 19.39 14.68
C GLU A 82 14.97 20.01 14.63
N PRO A 83 14.41 20.47 15.76
CA PRO A 83 13.05 21.04 15.81
C PRO A 83 12.81 22.17 14.80
N GLU A 84 13.80 23.01 14.56
CA GLU A 84 13.75 24.12 13.59
C GLU A 84 13.67 23.61 12.15
N GLN A 85 14.35 22.49 11.85
CA GLN A 85 14.27 21.84 10.54
C GLN A 85 12.90 21.19 10.35
N VAL A 86 12.34 20.56 11.38
CA VAL A 86 10.98 20.00 11.33
C VAL A 86 9.95 21.10 11.06
N ALA A 87 10.05 22.24 11.77
CA ALA A 87 9.17 23.39 11.55
C ALA A 87 9.31 23.93 10.12
N ARG A 88 10.55 24.08 9.63
CA ARG A 88 10.82 24.55 8.27
C ARG A 88 10.31 23.59 7.20
N LEU A 89 10.42 22.27 7.42
CA LEU A 89 9.87 21.26 6.54
C LEU A 89 8.33 21.39 6.47
N LYS A 90 7.69 21.52 7.63
CA LYS A 90 6.23 21.70 7.72
C LYS A 90 5.78 22.95 6.95
N GLU A 91 6.46 24.09 7.10
CA GLU A 91 6.17 25.32 6.34
C GLU A 91 6.21 25.07 4.83
N ILE A 92 7.28 24.42 4.31
CA ILE A 92 7.43 24.12 2.89
C ILE A 92 6.27 23.24 2.38
N LEU A 93 5.87 22.22 3.15
CA LEU A 93 4.79 21.33 2.76
C LEU A 93 3.44 22.05 2.79
N ASP A 94 3.17 22.87 3.79
CA ASP A 94 1.94 23.65 3.92
C ASP A 94 1.77 24.69 2.81
N GLU A 95 2.85 25.43 2.48
CA GLU A 95 2.83 26.37 1.35
C GLU A 95 2.45 25.72 0.03
N LYS A 96 2.74 24.43 -0.12
CA LYS A 96 2.41 23.67 -1.33
C LYS A 96 1.09 22.88 -1.19
N GLY A 97 0.48 22.81 -0.01
CA GLY A 97 -0.72 22.05 0.26
C GLY A 97 -0.52 20.54 0.29
N LEU A 98 0.72 20.06 0.49
CA LEU A 98 1.06 18.65 0.62
C LEU A 98 1.04 18.23 2.09
N LYS A 99 0.37 17.15 2.43
CA LYS A 99 0.29 16.63 3.80
C LYS A 99 1.28 15.50 4.02
N VAL A 100 1.57 15.17 5.28
CA VAL A 100 2.42 14.04 5.62
C VAL A 100 1.57 12.81 5.89
N SER A 101 1.81 11.73 5.15
CA SER A 101 1.14 10.43 5.36
C SER A 101 1.75 9.69 6.54
N ALA A 102 3.07 9.57 6.58
CA ALA A 102 3.81 8.89 7.64
C ALA A 102 5.23 9.46 7.78
N VAL A 103 5.82 9.24 8.94
CA VAL A 103 7.26 9.41 9.19
C VAL A 103 7.94 8.05 9.03
N ALA A 104 8.76 7.90 7.99
CA ALA A 104 9.49 6.67 7.70
C ALA A 104 10.77 6.59 8.54
N SER A 105 10.64 6.20 9.80
CA SER A 105 11.73 6.20 10.79
C SER A 105 12.64 4.98 10.65
N PRO A 106 13.91 5.03 11.14
CA PRO A 106 14.79 3.90 11.23
C PRO A 106 14.59 3.08 12.53
N VAL A 107 13.57 3.35 13.33
CA VAL A 107 13.31 2.62 14.59
C VAL A 107 13.17 1.13 14.30
N GLY A 108 13.95 0.31 15.01
CA GLY A 108 14.02 -1.14 14.81
C GLY A 108 14.96 -1.59 13.68
N LYS A 109 15.62 -0.69 12.93
CA LYS A 109 16.73 -1.03 12.01
C LYS A 109 18.07 -1.06 12.74
N VAL A 110 18.14 -1.78 13.83
CA VAL A 110 19.33 -1.99 14.65
C VAL A 110 19.43 -3.44 15.09
N ASP A 111 20.63 -3.85 15.52
CA ASP A 111 20.84 -5.18 16.08
C ASP A 111 20.00 -5.39 17.36
N VAL A 112 19.37 -6.55 17.47
CA VAL A 112 18.51 -6.90 18.59
C VAL A 112 19.24 -6.94 19.94
N SER A 113 20.57 -7.04 19.95
CA SER A 113 21.38 -7.03 21.17
C SER A 113 21.50 -5.66 21.83
N LEU A 114 21.19 -4.56 21.11
CA LEU A 114 21.18 -3.23 21.72
C LEU A 114 20.10 -3.13 22.81
N PRO A 115 20.34 -2.35 23.89
CA PRO A 115 19.31 -2.10 24.89
C PRO A 115 18.04 -1.51 24.29
N VAL A 116 16.88 -1.92 24.76
CA VAL A 116 15.58 -1.42 24.27
C VAL A 116 15.44 0.09 24.46
N GLU A 117 16.07 0.64 25.49
CA GLU A 117 16.08 2.07 25.81
C GLU A 117 16.65 2.93 24.67
N HIS A 118 17.56 2.38 23.87
CA HIS A 118 18.09 3.04 22.67
C HIS A 118 16.98 3.35 21.68
N GLU A 119 16.16 2.35 21.35
CA GLU A 119 15.07 2.55 20.39
C GLU A 119 13.87 3.26 21.00
N LEU A 120 13.63 3.13 22.31
CA LEU A 120 12.62 3.94 23.00
C LEU A 120 13.00 5.44 23.00
N ALA A 121 14.27 5.78 23.19
CA ALA A 121 14.74 7.18 23.10
C ALA A 121 14.56 7.71 21.69
N ARG A 122 14.95 6.94 20.66
CA ARG A 122 14.75 7.28 19.25
C ARG A 122 13.28 7.47 18.92
N LEU A 123 12.42 6.55 19.37
CA LEU A 123 10.97 6.64 19.12
C LEU A 123 10.36 7.90 19.75
N ARG A 124 10.78 8.32 20.97
CA ARG A 124 10.30 9.57 21.56
C ARG A 124 10.64 10.78 20.71
N GLN A 125 11.84 10.83 20.15
CA GLN A 125 12.24 11.90 19.21
C GLN A 125 11.37 11.87 17.95
N ILE A 126 11.19 10.69 17.34
CA ILE A 126 10.35 10.53 16.14
C ILE A 126 8.88 10.88 16.40
N ILE A 127 8.34 10.58 17.58
CA ILE A 127 6.99 11.01 17.97
C ILE A 127 6.89 12.54 17.98
N SER A 128 7.93 13.24 18.46
CA SER A 128 7.95 14.71 18.39
C SER A 128 7.95 15.22 16.95
N VAL A 129 8.75 14.60 16.07
CA VAL A 129 8.77 14.92 14.64
C VAL A 129 7.40 14.67 14.00
N ALA A 130 6.78 13.50 14.25
CA ALA A 130 5.47 13.14 13.70
C ALA A 130 4.39 14.13 14.12
N ARG A 131 4.41 14.60 15.37
CA ARG A 131 3.52 15.65 15.86
C ARG A 131 3.77 16.99 15.17
N GLY A 132 5.05 17.38 15.00
CA GLY A 132 5.43 18.60 14.28
C GLY A 132 5.01 18.58 12.81
N LEU A 133 4.95 17.39 12.19
CA LEU A 133 4.51 17.17 10.82
C LEU A 133 3.02 16.81 10.69
N GLU A 134 2.27 16.80 11.80
CA GLU A 134 0.82 16.54 11.86
C GLU A 134 0.40 15.18 11.30
N THR A 135 1.20 14.13 11.52
CA THR A 135 0.84 12.75 11.21
C THR A 135 0.82 11.87 12.46
N LYS A 136 -0.07 10.88 12.47
CA LYS A 136 -0.10 9.86 13.52
C LYS A 136 0.72 8.61 13.20
N TYR A 137 1.17 8.46 11.94
CA TYR A 137 1.81 7.25 11.47
C TYR A 137 3.32 7.34 11.51
N ILE A 138 3.94 6.32 12.09
CA ILE A 138 5.39 6.18 12.16
C ILE A 138 5.76 4.78 11.69
N ARG A 139 6.47 4.66 10.55
CA ARG A 139 6.97 3.38 10.08
C ARG A 139 8.16 2.94 10.94
N ILE A 140 8.18 1.65 11.29
CA ILE A 140 9.22 0.99 12.09
C ILE A 140 9.57 -0.40 11.54
N PHE A 141 10.59 -1.03 12.13
CA PHE A 141 11.06 -2.38 11.83
C PHE A 141 11.14 -3.26 13.07
N SER A 142 11.51 -4.55 12.91
CA SER A 142 11.55 -5.54 14.00
C SER A 142 12.92 -6.14 14.25
N PHE A 143 13.94 -5.31 14.21
CA PHE A 143 15.33 -5.57 14.60
C PHE A 143 16.09 -6.56 13.72
N TYR A 144 17.35 -6.26 13.43
CA TYR A 144 18.28 -7.18 12.79
C TYR A 144 18.68 -8.30 13.74
N ARG A 145 18.96 -9.47 13.18
CA ARG A 145 19.51 -10.60 13.91
C ARG A 145 20.94 -10.30 14.31
N ALA A 146 21.29 -10.57 15.56
CA ALA A 146 22.68 -10.60 15.98
C ALA A 146 23.45 -11.68 15.19
N GLU A 147 24.74 -11.46 14.97
CA GLU A 147 25.58 -12.39 14.23
C GLU A 147 25.50 -13.82 14.83
N GLY A 148 25.28 -14.81 13.97
CA GLY A 148 25.20 -16.21 14.34
C GLY A 148 23.87 -16.64 15.00
N ARG A 149 22.90 -15.75 15.18
CA ARG A 149 21.57 -16.08 15.71
C ARG A 149 20.53 -16.30 14.60
N SER A 150 19.70 -17.31 14.75
CA SER A 150 18.52 -17.52 13.89
C SER A 150 17.38 -16.54 14.25
N ALA A 151 16.33 -16.51 13.42
CA ALA A 151 15.14 -15.73 13.75
C ALA A 151 14.45 -16.24 15.02
N GLU A 152 14.43 -17.55 15.20
CA GLU A 152 13.83 -18.23 16.36
C GLU A 152 14.58 -17.87 17.64
N ASP A 153 15.92 -17.75 17.60
CA ASP A 153 16.76 -17.40 18.76
C ASP A 153 16.50 -15.97 19.26
N ILE A 154 16.05 -15.08 18.40
CA ILE A 154 15.82 -13.66 18.76
C ILE A 154 14.35 -13.33 19.01
N ARG A 155 13.44 -14.28 18.80
CA ARG A 155 11.99 -14.06 18.88
C ARG A 155 11.55 -13.34 20.15
N GLU A 156 11.91 -13.89 21.33
CA GLU A 156 11.52 -13.31 22.62
C GLU A 156 12.09 -11.90 22.82
N ASP A 157 13.35 -11.70 22.43
CA ASP A 157 14.01 -10.39 22.48
C ASP A 157 13.25 -9.36 21.61
N VAL A 158 12.83 -9.75 20.41
CA VAL A 158 12.05 -8.90 19.50
C VAL A 158 10.68 -8.59 20.09
N LEU A 159 9.94 -9.59 20.57
CA LEU A 159 8.59 -9.39 21.10
C LEU A 159 8.56 -8.47 22.31
N VAL A 160 9.53 -8.60 23.22
CA VAL A 160 9.67 -7.68 24.38
C VAL A 160 9.90 -6.24 23.90
N ARG A 161 10.76 -6.03 22.91
CA ARG A 161 11.07 -4.72 22.37
C ARG A 161 9.90 -4.11 21.59
N MET A 162 9.27 -4.90 20.74
CA MET A 162 8.08 -4.47 19.99
C MET A 162 6.93 -4.12 20.93
N GLY A 163 6.74 -4.88 21.99
CA GLY A 163 5.77 -4.57 23.05
C GLY A 163 6.05 -3.23 23.75
N ALA A 164 7.32 -2.96 24.08
CA ALA A 164 7.71 -1.70 24.70
C ALA A 164 7.52 -0.49 23.75
N LEU A 165 7.85 -0.64 22.46
CA LEU A 165 7.62 0.39 21.44
C LEU A 165 6.12 0.66 21.24
N ALA A 166 5.31 -0.41 21.17
CA ALA A 166 3.87 -0.30 21.01
C ALA A 166 3.19 0.38 22.21
N ALA A 167 3.62 0.07 23.44
CA ALA A 167 3.12 0.72 24.65
C ALA A 167 3.41 2.24 24.66
N LEU A 168 4.63 2.65 24.28
CA LEU A 168 5.00 4.06 24.14
C LEU A 168 4.17 4.77 23.06
N ALA A 169 3.91 4.09 21.94
CA ALA A 169 3.09 4.63 20.86
C ALA A 169 1.63 4.83 21.29
N GLU A 170 1.06 3.86 22.03
CA GLU A 170 -0.30 3.93 22.56
C GLU A 170 -0.47 5.10 23.54
N GLU A 171 0.47 5.24 24.49
CA GLU A 171 0.52 6.41 25.40
C GLU A 171 0.64 7.74 24.67
N SER A 172 1.31 7.75 23.52
CA SER A 172 1.59 8.96 22.73
C SER A 172 0.49 9.29 21.72
N GLY A 173 -0.48 8.38 21.49
CA GLY A 173 -1.55 8.54 20.51
C GLY A 173 -1.08 8.44 19.07
N VAL A 174 0.01 7.71 18.80
CA VAL A 174 0.52 7.44 17.45
C VAL A 174 0.33 5.96 17.07
N VAL A 175 0.43 5.66 15.79
CA VAL A 175 0.35 4.29 15.26
C VAL A 175 1.69 3.93 14.64
N LEU A 176 2.28 2.86 15.13
CA LEU A 176 3.48 2.26 14.53
C LEU A 176 3.06 1.36 13.36
N LEU A 177 3.68 1.60 12.22
CA LEU A 177 3.51 0.80 11.01
C LEU A 177 4.73 -0.10 10.85
N HIS A 178 4.61 -1.38 11.23
CA HIS A 178 5.68 -2.35 11.01
C HIS A 178 5.78 -2.69 9.51
N GLU A 179 6.89 -2.33 8.91
CA GLU A 179 7.22 -2.74 7.54
C GLU A 179 7.92 -4.11 7.56
N ASN A 180 7.44 -5.05 6.74
CA ASN A 180 8.17 -6.27 6.47
C ASN A 180 9.42 -5.96 5.65
N GLU A 181 10.60 -6.44 6.11
CA GLU A 181 11.88 -6.13 5.48
C GLU A 181 12.82 -7.33 5.61
N LYS A 182 13.70 -7.53 4.61
CA LYS A 182 14.72 -8.59 4.67
C LYS A 182 15.72 -8.35 5.79
N GLY A 183 16.14 -9.42 6.44
CA GLY A 183 17.19 -9.39 7.47
C GLY A 183 16.74 -9.03 8.88
N ILE A 184 15.53 -8.53 9.05
CA ILE A 184 14.92 -8.33 10.37
C ILE A 184 14.09 -9.56 10.77
N TYR A 185 13.55 -9.58 12.00
CA TYR A 185 12.70 -10.69 12.43
C TYR A 185 11.45 -10.84 11.57
N GLY A 186 10.71 -9.76 11.34
CA GLY A 186 9.47 -9.71 10.58
C GLY A 186 9.69 -9.65 9.07
N ASP A 187 10.43 -10.59 8.50
CA ASP A 187 10.73 -10.68 7.08
C ASP A 187 9.78 -11.61 6.31
N THR A 188 9.05 -12.50 6.99
CA THR A 188 8.06 -13.41 6.40
C THR A 188 6.66 -13.16 6.96
N PRO A 189 5.58 -13.50 6.24
CA PRO A 189 4.21 -13.31 6.72
C PRO A 189 3.95 -13.96 8.09
N GLN A 190 4.51 -15.15 8.33
CA GLN A 190 4.32 -15.88 9.58
C GLN A 190 4.98 -15.15 10.76
N ARG A 191 6.18 -14.57 10.57
CA ARG A 191 6.86 -13.81 11.62
C ARG A 191 6.26 -12.42 11.82
N VAL A 192 5.75 -11.79 10.78
CA VAL A 192 4.95 -10.56 10.92
C VAL A 192 3.68 -10.85 11.72
N LEU A 193 2.96 -11.93 11.41
CA LEU A 193 1.77 -12.34 12.16
C LEU A 193 2.09 -12.61 13.63
N ASP A 194 3.20 -13.32 13.89
CA ASP A 194 3.65 -13.59 15.26
C ASP A 194 3.87 -12.30 16.07
N ILE A 195 4.47 -11.27 15.47
CA ILE A 195 4.60 -9.94 16.10
C ILE A 195 3.22 -9.35 16.39
N MET A 196 2.32 -9.32 15.40
CA MET A 196 1.00 -8.68 15.54
C MET A 196 0.16 -9.35 16.63
N GLU A 197 0.12 -10.70 16.65
CA GLU A 197 -0.66 -11.47 17.62
C GLU A 197 -0.05 -11.45 19.02
N SER A 198 1.28 -11.54 19.11
CA SER A 198 1.96 -11.58 20.41
C SER A 198 1.95 -10.21 21.12
N VAL A 199 2.16 -9.12 20.38
CA VAL A 199 2.11 -7.76 20.93
C VAL A 199 0.67 -7.30 21.15
N ASN A 200 -0.23 -7.64 20.25
CA ASN A 200 -1.68 -7.39 20.31
C ASN A 200 -2.05 -5.96 20.75
N SER A 201 -1.41 -4.93 20.17
CA SER A 201 -1.68 -3.53 20.45
C SER A 201 -2.45 -2.84 19.31
N PRO A 202 -3.44 -1.98 19.60
CA PRO A 202 -4.08 -1.15 18.60
C PRO A 202 -3.14 -0.12 17.97
N ALA A 203 -2.03 0.20 18.64
CA ALA A 203 -1.01 1.13 18.15
C ALA A 203 0.06 0.46 17.27
N LEU A 204 -0.04 -0.84 16.99
CA LEU A 204 0.86 -1.55 16.09
C LEU A 204 0.08 -2.12 14.90
N ARG A 205 0.42 -1.70 13.70
CA ARG A 205 -0.19 -2.10 12.43
C ARG A 205 0.89 -2.43 11.41
N ILE A 206 0.47 -2.86 10.22
CA ILE A 206 1.39 -3.25 9.15
C ILE A 206 1.43 -2.15 8.07
N ALA A 207 2.66 -1.73 7.70
CA ALA A 207 2.98 -1.20 6.40
C ALA A 207 3.38 -2.38 5.50
N TRP A 208 2.52 -2.71 4.54
CA TRP A 208 2.70 -3.85 3.66
C TRP A 208 3.56 -3.49 2.47
N ASP A 209 4.67 -4.20 2.25
CA ASP A 209 5.55 -4.08 1.10
C ASP A 209 5.65 -5.41 0.35
N ASN A 210 5.19 -5.42 -0.92
CA ASN A 210 5.23 -6.64 -1.74
C ASN A 210 6.66 -7.03 -2.13
N ALA A 211 7.51 -6.07 -2.51
CA ALA A 211 8.86 -6.36 -2.99
C ALA A 211 9.74 -6.96 -1.90
N ASN A 212 9.63 -6.46 -0.67
CA ASN A 212 10.41 -6.97 0.45
C ASN A 212 10.07 -8.45 0.75
N PHE A 213 8.82 -8.88 0.56
CA PHE A 213 8.44 -10.30 0.63
C PHE A 213 9.04 -11.10 -0.52
N VAL A 214 8.99 -10.58 -1.76
CA VAL A 214 9.61 -11.24 -2.92
C VAL A 214 11.10 -11.48 -2.69
N GLN A 215 11.81 -10.50 -2.12
CA GLN A 215 13.25 -10.58 -1.85
C GLN A 215 13.64 -11.65 -0.83
N VAL A 216 12.68 -12.18 -0.06
CA VAL A 216 12.88 -13.32 0.85
C VAL A 216 12.22 -14.60 0.34
N GLY A 217 11.81 -14.64 -0.93
CA GLY A 217 11.27 -15.82 -1.60
C GLY A 217 9.79 -16.11 -1.32
N VAL A 218 9.05 -15.14 -0.82
CA VAL A 218 7.60 -15.23 -0.51
C VAL A 218 6.78 -14.69 -1.69
N LYS A 219 5.65 -15.33 -1.99
CA LYS A 219 4.60 -14.80 -2.87
C LYS A 219 3.62 -13.98 -2.03
N PRO A 220 3.67 -12.64 -2.07
CA PRO A 220 3.05 -11.80 -1.05
C PRO A 220 1.54 -12.02 -0.92
N TYR A 221 0.81 -11.95 -2.03
CA TYR A 221 -0.62 -12.14 -2.03
C TYR A 221 -1.01 -13.58 -1.68
N THR A 222 -0.40 -14.54 -2.38
CA THR A 222 -0.74 -15.97 -2.26
C THR A 222 -0.47 -16.52 -0.87
N GLU A 223 0.66 -16.14 -0.24
CA GLU A 223 1.12 -16.75 1.01
C GLU A 223 0.88 -15.87 2.24
N GLY A 224 0.70 -14.54 2.07
CA GLY A 224 0.67 -13.59 3.19
C GLY A 224 -0.64 -12.82 3.36
N TYR A 225 -1.31 -12.47 2.27
CA TYR A 225 -2.40 -11.49 2.32
C TYR A 225 -3.53 -11.89 3.28
N ALA A 226 -4.06 -13.10 3.16
CA ALA A 226 -5.22 -13.53 3.94
C ALA A 226 -4.95 -13.50 5.46
N MET A 227 -3.73 -13.86 5.89
CA MET A 227 -3.38 -13.87 7.31
C MET A 227 -3.08 -12.47 7.87
N LEU A 228 -2.50 -11.58 7.05
CA LEU A 228 -2.03 -10.26 7.50
C LEU A 228 -3.04 -9.14 7.26
N ARG A 229 -4.05 -9.37 6.40
CA ARG A 229 -5.07 -8.37 6.07
C ARG A 229 -5.73 -7.69 7.28
N PRO A 230 -6.05 -8.38 8.39
CA PRO A 230 -6.65 -7.74 9.56
C PRO A 230 -5.77 -6.66 10.22
N TYR A 231 -4.47 -6.70 9.99
CA TYR A 231 -3.48 -5.79 10.58
C TYR A 231 -2.95 -4.76 9.58
N LEU A 232 -3.25 -4.92 8.27
CA LEU A 232 -2.77 -4.05 7.21
C LEU A 232 -3.49 -2.69 7.26
N GLU A 233 -2.75 -1.63 7.50
CA GLU A 233 -3.24 -0.25 7.59
C GLU A 233 -2.61 0.68 6.55
N TYR A 234 -1.44 0.34 6.02
CA TYR A 234 -0.67 1.17 5.11
C TYR A 234 -0.09 0.31 3.99
N PHE A 235 -0.16 0.80 2.75
CA PHE A 235 0.32 0.06 1.59
C PHE A 235 1.51 0.78 0.96
N GLN A 236 2.70 0.19 1.02
CA GLN A 236 3.90 0.63 0.32
C GLN A 236 3.98 -0.03 -1.05
N VAL A 237 4.13 0.79 -2.07
CA VAL A 237 4.09 0.37 -3.47
C VAL A 237 5.50 0.19 -3.99
N LYS A 238 5.94 -1.04 -4.02
CA LYS A 238 7.23 -1.48 -4.54
C LYS A 238 7.09 -2.87 -5.14
N ASP A 239 7.79 -3.15 -6.24
CA ASP A 239 7.78 -4.44 -6.91
C ASP A 239 9.20 -4.95 -7.16
N ALA A 240 9.39 -6.26 -7.23
CA ALA A 240 10.72 -6.85 -7.42
C ALA A 240 10.64 -8.16 -8.18
N LEU A 241 11.75 -8.52 -8.85
CA LEU A 241 11.92 -9.81 -9.51
C LEU A 241 12.36 -10.87 -8.49
N ALA A 242 11.67 -11.99 -8.44
CA ALA A 242 12.00 -13.10 -7.53
C ALA A 242 13.35 -13.74 -7.84
N THR A 243 13.79 -13.70 -9.11
CA THR A 243 15.03 -14.32 -9.55
C THR A 243 16.29 -13.55 -9.13
N THR A 244 16.20 -12.23 -9.02
CA THR A 244 17.35 -11.36 -8.75
C THR A 244 17.19 -10.51 -7.48
N GLY A 245 15.96 -10.32 -7.02
CA GLY A 245 15.62 -9.36 -5.98
C GLY A 245 15.69 -7.89 -6.44
N GLU A 246 15.94 -7.67 -7.74
CA GLU A 246 15.99 -6.33 -8.33
C GLU A 246 14.60 -5.69 -8.29
N VAL A 247 14.57 -4.42 -7.89
CA VAL A 247 13.32 -3.64 -7.85
C VAL A 247 13.00 -3.12 -9.25
N VAL A 248 11.73 -3.23 -9.63
CA VAL A 248 11.22 -2.86 -10.94
C VAL A 248 9.95 -2.01 -10.79
N PRO A 249 9.50 -1.32 -11.84
CA PRO A 249 8.22 -0.61 -11.81
C PRO A 249 7.05 -1.52 -11.44
N SER A 250 6.07 -0.98 -10.74
CA SER A 250 4.90 -1.71 -10.25
C SER A 250 4.17 -2.50 -11.35
N GLY A 251 4.03 -3.80 -11.15
CA GLY A 251 3.40 -4.74 -12.09
C GLY A 251 4.37 -5.37 -13.10
N GLU A 252 5.64 -5.02 -13.08
CA GLU A 252 6.69 -5.65 -13.91
C GLU A 252 7.46 -6.73 -13.13
N GLY A 253 7.20 -6.87 -11.83
CA GLY A 253 7.83 -7.86 -10.95
C GLY A 253 6.93 -9.03 -10.58
N ASP A 254 7.41 -9.79 -9.60
CA ASP A 254 6.77 -10.98 -9.06
C ASP A 254 6.00 -10.71 -7.75
N GLY A 255 5.81 -9.42 -7.39
CA GLY A 255 5.17 -8.98 -6.13
C GLY A 255 3.65 -9.20 -6.06
N GLU A 256 3.03 -9.80 -7.07
CA GLU A 256 1.56 -10.04 -7.11
C GLU A 256 0.74 -8.77 -6.84
N LEU A 257 1.26 -7.59 -7.24
CA LEU A 257 0.64 -6.29 -6.94
C LEU A 257 -0.79 -6.17 -7.44
N ASP A 258 -1.09 -6.65 -8.65
CA ASP A 258 -2.44 -6.57 -9.21
C ASP A 258 -3.46 -7.34 -8.35
N ALA A 259 -3.09 -8.54 -7.88
CA ALA A 259 -3.92 -9.34 -6.99
C ALA A 259 -4.08 -8.68 -5.61
N THR A 260 -2.99 -8.14 -5.05
CA THR A 260 -3.00 -7.40 -3.78
C THR A 260 -3.93 -6.18 -3.86
N ILE A 261 -3.80 -5.37 -4.91
CA ILE A 261 -4.62 -4.17 -5.14
C ILE A 261 -6.10 -4.53 -5.30
N ALA A 262 -6.41 -5.56 -6.10
CA ALA A 262 -7.78 -6.03 -6.30
C ALA A 262 -8.42 -6.51 -4.98
N ALA A 263 -7.67 -7.24 -4.16
CA ALA A 263 -8.14 -7.72 -2.87
C ALA A 263 -8.31 -6.59 -1.84
N LEU A 264 -7.35 -5.67 -1.75
CA LEU A 264 -7.46 -4.48 -0.89
C LEU A 264 -8.73 -3.67 -1.21
N LYS A 265 -9.00 -3.46 -2.51
CA LYS A 265 -10.24 -2.80 -2.94
C LYS A 265 -11.47 -3.59 -2.51
N ALA A 266 -11.49 -4.89 -2.74
CA ALA A 266 -12.64 -5.76 -2.38
C ALA A 266 -12.91 -5.74 -0.87
N ASP A 267 -11.86 -5.61 -0.05
CA ASP A 267 -11.91 -5.51 1.41
C ASP A 267 -12.20 -4.09 1.92
N GLY A 268 -12.47 -3.15 1.02
CA GLY A 268 -12.81 -1.77 1.38
C GLY A 268 -11.65 -0.93 1.91
N TYR A 269 -10.41 -1.25 1.51
CA TYR A 269 -9.25 -0.45 1.88
C TYR A 269 -9.40 0.99 1.39
N ALA A 270 -9.11 1.95 2.27
CA ALA A 270 -9.15 3.38 2.00
C ALA A 270 -7.93 4.12 2.63
N GLY A 271 -6.87 3.38 2.93
CA GLY A 271 -5.61 3.89 3.44
C GLY A 271 -4.70 4.43 2.32
N PHE A 272 -3.51 4.84 2.71
CA PHE A 272 -2.50 5.38 1.81
C PHE A 272 -1.94 4.32 0.87
N ALA A 273 -1.66 4.73 -0.38
CA ALA A 273 -0.74 4.04 -1.27
C ALA A 273 0.52 4.90 -1.41
N SER A 274 1.64 4.45 -0.87
CA SER A 274 2.89 5.20 -0.81
C SER A 274 3.95 4.59 -1.72
N LEU A 275 4.46 5.38 -2.66
CA LEU A 275 5.46 4.95 -3.63
C LEU A 275 6.85 4.90 -3.00
N GLU A 276 7.51 3.75 -3.07
CA GLU A 276 8.91 3.51 -2.68
C GLU A 276 9.67 2.76 -3.79
N PRO A 277 9.90 3.40 -4.95
CA PRO A 277 10.30 2.68 -6.16
C PRO A 277 11.73 2.12 -6.18
N HIS A 278 12.70 2.66 -5.47
CA HIS A 278 14.09 2.19 -5.42
C HIS A 278 14.71 1.84 -6.80
N LEU A 279 14.39 2.60 -7.86
CA LEU A 279 14.75 2.27 -9.25
C LEU A 279 16.16 2.71 -9.67
N ALA A 280 16.92 3.36 -8.80
CA ALA A 280 18.32 3.68 -9.01
C ALA A 280 19.18 3.11 -7.87
N SER A 281 20.50 3.35 -7.91
CA SER A 281 21.43 2.81 -6.94
C SER A 281 21.00 3.06 -5.51
N ALA A 282 20.98 1.99 -4.69
CA ALA A 282 20.75 2.11 -3.27
C ALA A 282 21.86 2.96 -2.62
N HIS A 283 21.48 3.97 -1.84
CA HIS A 283 22.37 4.69 -0.96
C HIS A 283 22.29 4.12 0.46
N GLU A 284 23.25 4.48 1.32
CA GLU A 284 23.30 4.02 2.73
C GLU A 284 22.03 4.33 3.53
N LEU A 285 21.24 5.32 3.12
CA LEU A 285 19.99 5.75 3.78
C LEU A 285 18.71 5.10 3.22
N GLY A 286 18.82 4.24 2.23
CA GLY A 286 17.67 3.63 1.54
C GLY A 286 17.76 3.77 0.03
N GLY A 287 16.70 3.43 -0.70
CA GLY A 287 16.66 3.54 -2.15
C GLY A 287 16.64 4.99 -2.63
N PHE A 288 17.08 5.17 -3.85
CA PHE A 288 16.99 6.42 -4.58
C PHE A 288 16.49 6.14 -6.00
N SER A 289 15.71 7.03 -6.56
CA SER A 289 15.18 6.88 -7.92
C SER A 289 15.51 8.08 -8.81
N GLY A 290 15.52 9.25 -8.24
CA GLY A 290 15.51 10.52 -8.97
C GLY A 290 14.14 10.82 -9.61
N PRO A 291 13.87 12.07 -10.02
CA PRO A 291 12.55 12.50 -10.48
C PRO A 291 12.02 11.71 -11.68
N ALA A 292 12.89 11.34 -12.62
CA ALA A 292 12.49 10.64 -13.85
C ALA A 292 12.06 9.20 -13.58
N ALA A 293 12.85 8.43 -12.83
CA ALA A 293 12.54 7.04 -12.48
C ALA A 293 11.36 6.97 -11.50
N PHE A 294 11.28 7.87 -10.52
CA PHE A 294 10.14 7.99 -9.64
C PHE A 294 8.85 8.25 -10.43
N GLY A 295 8.88 9.16 -11.43
CA GLY A 295 7.76 9.40 -12.32
C GLY A 295 7.37 8.18 -13.16
N THR A 296 8.33 7.32 -13.53
CA THR A 296 8.05 6.05 -14.21
C THR A 296 7.30 5.08 -13.29
N ALA A 297 7.75 4.92 -12.04
CA ALA A 297 7.07 4.10 -11.05
C ALA A 297 5.65 4.60 -10.74
N ALA A 298 5.49 5.92 -10.60
CA ALA A 298 4.18 6.53 -10.34
C ALA A 298 3.19 6.25 -11.49
N ARG A 299 3.61 6.36 -12.74
CA ARG A 299 2.76 6.03 -13.90
C ARG A 299 2.42 4.55 -13.98
N ALA A 300 3.37 3.66 -13.66
CA ALA A 300 3.12 2.23 -13.62
C ALA A 300 2.06 1.88 -12.57
N PHE A 301 2.19 2.42 -11.36
CA PHE A 301 1.19 2.23 -10.30
C PHE A 301 -0.16 2.85 -10.67
N ALA A 302 -0.20 4.06 -11.24
CA ALA A 302 -1.45 4.69 -11.68
C ALA A 302 -2.19 3.83 -12.72
N ALA A 303 -1.46 3.15 -13.62
CA ALA A 303 -2.06 2.22 -14.58
C ALA A 303 -2.69 1.00 -13.89
N LEU A 304 -2.03 0.43 -12.86
CA LEU A 304 -2.60 -0.66 -12.05
C LEU A 304 -3.82 -0.22 -11.25
N ALA A 305 -3.76 0.96 -10.64
CA ALA A 305 -4.88 1.54 -9.91
C ALA A 305 -6.10 1.76 -10.83
N ALA A 306 -5.88 2.35 -12.00
CA ALA A 306 -6.92 2.56 -13.01
C ALA A 306 -7.55 1.24 -13.51
N LYS A 307 -6.71 0.21 -13.79
CA LYS A 307 -7.15 -1.14 -14.14
C LYS A 307 -8.11 -1.70 -13.08
N ASN A 308 -7.80 -1.47 -11.81
CA ASN A 308 -8.59 -1.90 -10.67
C ASN A 308 -9.71 -0.91 -10.30
N GLN A 309 -9.96 0.16 -11.09
CA GLN A 309 -10.98 1.18 -10.83
C GLN A 309 -10.78 1.84 -9.45
N ILE A 310 -9.56 2.20 -9.14
CA ILE A 310 -9.16 2.98 -7.96
C ILE A 310 -8.80 4.38 -8.43
N GLU A 311 -9.36 5.38 -7.77
CA GLU A 311 -9.01 6.78 -7.94
C GLU A 311 -7.89 7.13 -6.94
N LEU A 312 -6.78 7.63 -7.43
CA LEU A 312 -5.69 8.14 -6.62
C LEU A 312 -5.87 9.65 -6.44
N VAL A 313 -5.78 10.12 -5.18
CA VAL A 313 -5.99 11.52 -4.79
C VAL A 313 -4.86 12.07 -3.92
#